data_b505d168a6b94a19617fd54dd081d1c0
#
_entry.id   b505d168a6b94a19617fd54dd081d1c0
#
_cell.length_a   1.000
_cell.length_b   1.000
_cell.length_c   1.000
_cell.angle_alpha   90.00
_cell.angle_beta   90.00
_cell.angle_gamma   90.00
#
_symmetry.space_group_name_H-M   'P 1'
#
loop_
_entity.id
_entity.type
_entity.pdbx_description
1 polymer ?
#
loop_
_entity_poly.entity_id
_entity_poly.type
_entity_poly.pdbx_seq_one_letter_code
_entity_poly.pdbx_strand_id
1 'polypeptide(L)'
;PAGEMKVVLGPGWPAILIHEAIGHGLEGDFNRKKTSAFHNLMGQKVASEGVTIVDDGTIDNRRGSLTIDDEGTPTEKTVLIENGILKNFMQDRLNARLMKTRSTGSGRRENFRHIVLPRMRNTMMLSGKQTQDEMIKSVDKGIFAVSFGGGQVDITSGKFVFNCTEAYEIIN
;
A
#
# COMPACT_ATOMS: atom_id res chain seq x y z
N PRO A 1 -24.95 12.47 5.18
CA PRO A 1 -24.34 13.79 4.96
C PRO A 1 -22.84 13.67 4.83
N ALA A 2 -22.23 14.51 4.00
CA ALA A 2 -20.78 14.60 3.89
C ALA A 2 -20.19 15.11 5.21
N GLY A 3 -19.00 14.61 5.56
CA GLY A 3 -18.32 15.00 6.80
C GLY A 3 -17.29 13.99 7.24
N GLU A 4 -16.61 14.28 8.33
CA GLU A 4 -15.69 13.37 9.00
C GLU A 4 -16.48 12.30 9.76
N MET A 5 -16.10 11.03 9.56
CA MET A 5 -16.79 9.90 10.20
C MET A 5 -15.86 8.70 10.34
N LYS A 6 -16.20 7.78 11.23
CA LYS A 6 -15.52 6.50 11.37
C LYS A 6 -15.90 5.58 10.20
N VAL A 7 -14.90 4.94 9.62
CA VAL A 7 -15.08 4.02 8.49
C VAL A 7 -14.44 2.68 8.82
N VAL A 8 -15.24 1.62 8.77
CA VAL A 8 -14.72 0.24 8.75
C VAL A 8 -14.64 -0.21 7.30
N LEU A 9 -13.47 -0.61 6.86
CA LEU A 9 -13.24 -1.13 5.51
C LEU A 9 -13.45 -2.65 5.51
N GLY A 10 -14.26 -3.13 4.59
CA GLY A 10 -14.41 -4.56 4.34
C GLY A 10 -13.13 -5.19 3.77
N PRO A 11 -13.02 -6.52 3.78
CA PRO A 11 -11.90 -7.23 3.15
C PRO A 11 -12.02 -7.20 1.61
N GLY A 12 -10.93 -7.50 0.92
CA GLY A 12 -10.90 -7.63 -0.54
C GLY A 12 -10.73 -6.30 -1.27
N TRP A 13 -11.70 -5.89 -2.09
CA TRP A 13 -11.57 -4.72 -2.96
C TRP A 13 -11.30 -3.38 -2.23
N PRO A 14 -11.80 -3.12 -1.04
CA PRO A 14 -11.40 -1.94 -0.27
C PRO A 14 -9.89 -1.80 -0.02
N ALA A 15 -9.12 -2.88 -0.16
CA ALA A 15 -7.66 -2.83 -0.12
C ALA A 15 -7.03 -1.97 -1.24
N ILE A 16 -7.79 -1.56 -2.27
CA ILE A 16 -7.35 -0.57 -3.26
C ILE A 16 -6.94 0.75 -2.59
N LEU A 17 -7.52 1.08 -1.44
CA LEU A 17 -7.10 2.22 -0.64
C LEU A 17 -5.64 2.08 -0.19
N ILE A 18 -5.19 0.87 0.19
CA ILE A 18 -3.80 0.61 0.55
C ILE A 18 -2.88 0.79 -0.66
N HIS A 19 -3.32 0.34 -1.85
CA HIS A 19 -2.59 0.53 -3.10
C HIS A 19 -2.34 2.02 -3.38
N GLU A 20 -3.38 2.84 -3.35
CA GLU A 20 -3.28 4.26 -3.67
C GLU A 20 -2.66 5.07 -2.52
N ALA A 21 -3.19 4.96 -1.30
CA ALA A 21 -2.77 5.81 -0.20
C ALA A 21 -1.34 5.53 0.29
N ILE A 22 -0.88 4.27 0.17
CA ILE A 22 0.41 3.81 0.70
C ILE A 22 1.32 3.32 -0.43
N GLY A 23 0.85 2.41 -1.28
CA GLY A 23 1.68 1.68 -2.23
C GLY A 23 2.46 2.59 -3.17
N HIS A 24 1.81 3.46 -3.92
CA HIS A 24 2.49 4.41 -4.81
C HIS A 24 3.42 5.37 -4.06
N GLY A 25 3.05 5.78 -2.85
CA GLY A 25 3.87 6.64 -2.00
C GLY A 25 5.18 5.97 -1.54
N LEU A 26 5.24 4.63 -1.54
CA LEU A 26 6.39 3.84 -1.09
C LEU A 26 7.22 3.25 -2.25
N GLU A 27 6.98 3.64 -3.50
CA GLU A 27 7.85 3.34 -4.63
C GLU A 27 9.15 4.12 -4.51
N GLY A 28 10.28 3.45 -4.70
CA GLY A 28 11.62 3.96 -4.37
C GLY A 28 12.06 5.16 -5.22
N ASP A 29 11.63 5.25 -6.49
CA ASP A 29 12.00 6.34 -7.37
C ASP A 29 11.38 7.69 -6.93
N PHE A 30 10.15 7.71 -6.45
CA PHE A 30 9.51 8.90 -5.91
C PHE A 30 10.17 9.34 -4.60
N ASN A 31 10.53 8.37 -3.75
CA ASN A 31 11.22 8.65 -2.49
C ASN A 31 12.65 9.16 -2.70
N ARG A 32 13.41 8.58 -3.65
CA ARG A 32 14.73 9.08 -4.04
C ARG A 32 14.66 10.50 -4.61
N LYS A 33 13.66 10.79 -5.43
CA LYS A 33 13.44 12.13 -6.02
C LYS A 33 12.86 13.14 -5.02
N LYS A 34 12.49 12.67 -3.80
CA LYS A 34 11.84 13.48 -2.75
C LYS A 34 10.48 14.06 -3.15
N THR A 35 9.78 13.37 -4.03
CA THR A 35 8.44 13.75 -4.51
C THR A 35 7.31 13.03 -3.80
N SER A 36 7.62 12.02 -2.97
CA SER A 36 6.65 11.35 -2.11
C SER A 36 6.57 12.01 -0.73
N ALA A 37 5.38 12.06 -0.15
CA ALA A 37 5.16 12.47 1.24
C ALA A 37 5.95 11.60 2.25
N PHE A 38 6.37 10.39 1.86
CA PHE A 38 7.11 9.45 2.71
C PHE A 38 8.64 9.58 2.63
N HIS A 39 9.19 10.45 1.78
CA HIS A 39 10.61 10.46 1.41
C HIS A 39 11.60 10.60 2.58
N ASN A 40 11.21 11.22 3.68
CA ASN A 40 12.02 11.43 4.87
C ASN A 40 11.49 10.74 6.13
N LEU A 41 10.53 9.82 5.99
CA LEU A 41 9.84 9.18 7.11
C LEU A 41 10.36 7.78 7.45
N MET A 42 11.48 7.34 6.84
CA MET A 42 12.09 6.04 7.15
C MET A 42 12.39 5.94 8.66
N GLY A 43 11.92 4.85 9.28
CA GLY A 43 12.04 4.62 10.73
C GLY A 43 11.04 5.40 11.59
N GLN A 44 10.20 6.24 11.00
CA GLN A 44 9.19 7.01 11.73
C GLN A 44 7.82 6.33 11.73
N LYS A 45 6.98 6.73 12.67
CA LYS A 45 5.58 6.28 12.75
C LYS A 45 4.75 6.97 11.65
N VAL A 46 4.21 6.17 10.74
CA VAL A 46 3.37 6.61 9.61
C VAL A 46 1.96 6.02 9.64
N ALA A 47 1.71 5.08 10.53
CA ALA A 47 0.40 4.46 10.73
C ALA A 47 0.18 4.15 12.22
N SER A 48 -1.02 3.71 12.57
CA SER A 48 -1.34 3.27 13.93
C SER A 48 -0.54 2.02 14.31
N GLU A 49 -0.31 1.85 15.60
CA GLU A 49 0.25 0.61 16.17
C GLU A 49 -0.63 -0.59 15.76
N GLY A 50 0.01 -1.72 15.47
CA GLY A 50 -0.64 -2.92 14.96
C GLY A 50 -0.78 -2.95 13.42
N VAL A 51 -0.63 -1.82 12.71
CA VAL A 51 -0.68 -1.79 11.24
C VAL A 51 0.64 -2.30 10.66
N THR A 52 0.56 -3.40 9.92
CA THR A 52 1.69 -3.96 9.16
C THR A 52 1.28 -4.11 7.70
N ILE A 53 2.04 -3.49 6.80
CA ILE A 53 1.81 -3.50 5.35
C ILE A 53 3.03 -4.10 4.66
N VAL A 54 2.77 -5.04 3.77
CA VAL A 54 3.80 -5.72 2.97
C VAL A 54 3.50 -5.58 1.48
N ASP A 55 4.55 -5.67 0.66
CA ASP A 55 4.45 -5.93 -0.77
C ASP A 55 5.10 -7.29 -1.04
N ASP A 56 4.33 -8.26 -1.53
CA ASP A 56 4.77 -9.65 -1.61
C ASP A 56 4.61 -10.20 -3.02
N GLY A 57 5.75 -10.43 -3.70
CA GLY A 57 5.79 -11.02 -5.04
C GLY A 57 5.81 -12.55 -5.04
N THR A 58 5.78 -13.21 -3.88
CA THR A 58 6.00 -14.66 -3.76
C THR A 58 4.73 -15.46 -3.53
N ILE A 59 3.57 -14.82 -3.42
CA ILE A 59 2.29 -15.50 -3.12
C ILE A 59 1.82 -16.26 -4.36
N ASP A 60 1.64 -17.56 -4.23
CA ASP A 60 1.17 -18.40 -5.33
C ASP A 60 -0.17 -17.93 -5.91
N ASN A 61 -0.27 -18.02 -7.24
CA ASN A 61 -1.51 -17.73 -7.98
C ASN A 61 -2.09 -16.31 -7.79
N ARG A 62 -1.27 -15.32 -7.37
CA ARG A 62 -1.67 -13.92 -7.32
C ARG A 62 -1.18 -13.16 -8.54
N ARG A 63 -1.96 -12.18 -9.00
CA ARG A 63 -1.68 -11.40 -10.20
C ARG A 63 -0.35 -10.63 -10.16
N GLY A 64 0.03 -10.14 -8.98
CA GLY A 64 1.28 -9.40 -8.78
C GLY A 64 2.50 -10.27 -8.56
N SER A 65 2.35 -11.60 -8.48
CA SER A 65 3.45 -12.51 -8.16
C SER A 65 4.27 -12.86 -9.39
N LEU A 66 5.58 -12.86 -9.22
CA LEU A 66 6.57 -13.22 -10.23
C LEU A 66 7.77 -13.92 -9.55
N THR A 67 8.43 -14.84 -10.23
CA THR A 67 9.65 -15.45 -9.74
C THR A 67 10.82 -14.46 -9.72
N ILE A 68 10.91 -13.66 -10.79
CA ILE A 68 11.91 -12.59 -10.98
C ILE A 68 11.21 -11.35 -11.52
N ASP A 69 11.75 -10.18 -11.24
CA ASP A 69 11.30 -8.91 -11.80
C ASP A 69 11.87 -8.68 -13.23
N ASP A 70 11.53 -7.56 -13.85
CA ASP A 70 11.97 -7.21 -15.20
C ASP A 70 13.48 -6.89 -15.30
N GLU A 71 14.19 -6.90 -14.19
CA GLU A 71 15.66 -6.79 -14.12
C GLU A 71 16.35 -8.13 -13.79
N GLY A 72 15.58 -9.23 -13.68
CA GLY A 72 16.08 -10.54 -13.28
C GLY A 72 16.41 -10.65 -11.78
N THR A 73 15.89 -9.76 -10.95
CA THR A 73 16.03 -9.85 -9.50
C THR A 73 14.92 -10.73 -8.94
N PRO A 74 15.23 -11.74 -8.09
CA PRO A 74 14.18 -12.52 -7.42
C PRO A 74 13.23 -11.61 -6.65
N THR A 75 11.93 -11.86 -6.78
CA THR A 75 10.93 -11.14 -5.98
C THR A 75 10.93 -11.66 -4.55
N GLU A 76 10.50 -10.85 -3.63
CA GLU A 76 10.46 -11.19 -2.22
C GLU A 76 9.21 -10.62 -1.53
N LYS A 77 9.03 -11.00 -0.28
CA LYS A 77 8.11 -10.31 0.63
C LYS A 77 8.85 -9.15 1.29
N THR A 78 8.53 -7.94 0.88
CA THR A 78 9.08 -6.71 1.43
C THR A 78 8.14 -6.14 2.50
N VAL A 79 8.60 -6.03 3.73
CA VAL A 79 7.85 -5.33 4.79
C VAL A 79 8.03 -3.83 4.59
N LEU A 80 6.96 -3.14 4.22
CA LEU A 80 6.95 -1.70 3.98
C LEU A 80 6.73 -0.92 5.29
N ILE A 81 5.70 -1.29 6.02
CA ILE A 81 5.36 -0.73 7.33
C ILE A 81 5.22 -1.89 8.32
N GLU A 82 5.85 -1.80 9.45
CA GLU A 82 5.77 -2.79 10.53
C GLU A 82 5.32 -2.11 11.82
N ASN A 83 4.20 -2.58 12.36
CA ASN A 83 3.64 -2.02 13.59
C ASN A 83 3.54 -0.47 13.57
N GLY A 84 3.12 0.08 12.43
CA GLY A 84 2.99 1.52 12.21
C GLY A 84 4.27 2.26 11.82
N ILE A 85 5.43 1.60 11.82
CA ILE A 85 6.74 2.21 11.52
C ILE A 85 7.15 1.91 10.08
N LEU A 86 7.53 2.93 9.33
CA LEU A 86 8.05 2.78 7.96
C LEU A 86 9.42 2.08 7.98
N LYS A 87 9.53 0.94 7.28
CA LYS A 87 10.72 0.08 7.27
C LYS A 87 11.45 0.06 5.94
N ASN A 88 10.73 0.04 4.83
CA ASN A 88 11.35 -0.07 3.51
C ASN A 88 10.53 0.67 2.45
N PHE A 89 11.18 0.93 1.32
CA PHE A 89 10.56 1.27 0.05
C PHE A 89 10.68 0.10 -0.92
N MET A 90 9.79 0.00 -1.89
CA MET A 90 9.93 -0.91 -3.02
C MET A 90 11.03 -0.40 -3.96
N GLN A 91 11.97 -1.27 -4.33
CA GLN A 91 13.19 -0.87 -5.03
C GLN A 91 13.41 -1.70 -6.30
N ASP A 92 13.75 -1.02 -7.40
CA ASP A 92 14.48 -1.57 -8.53
C ASP A 92 15.99 -1.49 -8.29
N ARG A 93 16.81 -1.98 -9.21
CA ARG A 93 18.28 -1.93 -9.08
C ARG A 93 18.84 -0.51 -9.13
N LEU A 94 18.29 0.34 -9.99
CA LEU A 94 18.79 1.72 -10.15
C LEU A 94 18.55 2.54 -8.89
N ASN A 95 17.30 2.55 -8.41
CA ASN A 95 16.94 3.36 -7.24
C ASN A 95 17.57 2.78 -5.96
N ALA A 96 17.63 1.47 -5.80
CA ALA A 96 18.34 0.81 -4.71
C ALA A 96 19.81 1.25 -4.65
N ARG A 97 20.54 1.20 -5.78
CA ARG A 97 21.93 1.65 -5.84
C ARG A 97 22.09 3.12 -5.45
N LEU A 98 21.25 3.99 -5.98
CA LEU A 98 21.31 5.43 -5.71
C LEU A 98 20.94 5.79 -4.26
N MET A 99 20.07 4.98 -3.64
CA MET A 99 19.69 5.12 -2.23
C MET A 99 20.59 4.31 -1.27
N LYS A 100 21.63 3.63 -1.80
CA LYS A 100 22.57 2.79 -1.02
C LYS A 100 21.87 1.68 -0.25
N THR A 101 20.88 1.05 -0.86
CA THR A 101 20.14 -0.09 -0.35
C THR A 101 20.13 -1.23 -1.35
N ARG A 102 19.39 -2.31 -1.10
CA ARG A 102 19.24 -3.45 -2.01
C ARG A 102 17.94 -3.37 -2.80
N SER A 103 17.91 -3.96 -3.99
CA SER A 103 16.68 -4.17 -4.75
C SER A 103 15.76 -5.16 -4.00
N THR A 104 14.46 -4.93 -4.10
CA THR A 104 13.42 -5.79 -3.51
C THR A 104 12.72 -6.67 -4.56
N GLY A 105 13.25 -6.73 -5.79
CA GLY A 105 12.60 -7.45 -6.88
C GLY A 105 11.30 -6.79 -7.33
N SER A 106 11.22 -5.47 -7.20
CA SER A 106 10.03 -4.69 -7.56
C SER A 106 10.18 -3.95 -8.88
N GLY A 107 11.25 -4.23 -9.65
CA GLY A 107 11.49 -3.64 -10.96
C GLY A 107 10.43 -4.08 -11.98
N ARG A 108 9.75 -3.12 -12.62
CA ARG A 108 8.73 -3.39 -13.62
C ARG A 108 8.75 -2.35 -14.72
N ARG A 109 8.51 -2.78 -15.94
CA ARG A 109 8.29 -1.91 -17.11
C ARG A 109 6.89 -2.14 -17.69
N GLU A 110 6.34 -1.12 -18.30
CA GLU A 110 5.07 -1.23 -18.99
C GLU A 110 5.18 -2.20 -20.18
N ASN A 111 6.23 -2.02 -20.97
CA ASN A 111 6.61 -2.91 -22.05
C ASN A 111 8.10 -2.72 -22.41
N PHE A 112 8.61 -3.43 -23.42
CA PHE A 112 10.02 -3.40 -23.80
C PHE A 112 10.59 -2.02 -24.20
N ARG A 113 9.73 -1.05 -24.51
CA ARG A 113 10.13 0.32 -24.88
C ARG A 113 10.29 1.26 -23.69
N HIS A 114 9.89 0.81 -22.48
CA HIS A 114 9.90 1.62 -21.28
C HIS A 114 11.03 1.21 -20.33
N ILE A 115 11.55 2.18 -19.60
CA ILE A 115 12.51 1.92 -18.54
C ILE A 115 11.86 1.13 -17.41
N VAL A 116 12.66 0.37 -16.67
CA VAL A 116 12.20 -0.26 -15.43
C VAL A 116 12.05 0.78 -14.34
N LEU A 117 10.98 0.67 -13.58
CA LEU A 117 10.69 1.50 -12.40
C LEU A 117 10.25 0.59 -11.26
N PRO A 118 10.44 0.98 -9.99
CA PRO A 118 9.87 0.22 -8.88
C PRO A 118 8.35 0.30 -8.91
N ARG A 119 7.70 -0.85 -8.79
CA ARG A 119 6.24 -0.98 -8.83
C ARG A 119 5.78 -2.06 -7.85
N MET A 120 4.56 -1.88 -7.35
CA MET A 120 3.91 -2.84 -6.46
C MET A 120 3.77 -4.23 -7.10
N ARG A 121 3.84 -5.25 -6.25
CA ARG A 121 3.48 -6.65 -6.53
C ARG A 121 2.08 -6.94 -5.94
N ASN A 122 2.01 -7.57 -4.80
CA ASN A 122 0.76 -7.74 -4.06
C ASN A 122 0.89 -6.95 -2.76
N THR A 123 0.45 -5.70 -2.78
CA THR A 123 0.48 -4.84 -1.60
C THR A 123 -0.73 -5.13 -0.73
N MET A 124 -0.51 -5.46 0.54
CA MET A 124 -1.58 -5.83 1.45
C MET A 124 -1.27 -5.43 2.89
N MET A 125 -2.32 -5.17 3.66
CA MET A 125 -2.25 -5.08 5.11
C MET A 125 -2.43 -6.47 5.70
N LEU A 126 -1.55 -6.85 6.59
CA LEU A 126 -1.66 -8.12 7.30
C LEU A 126 -2.79 -8.07 8.33
N SER A 127 -3.37 -9.23 8.63
CA SER A 127 -4.43 -9.35 9.62
C SER A 127 -3.97 -8.89 11.01
N GLY A 128 -4.82 -8.11 11.66
CA GLY A 128 -4.67 -7.74 13.06
C GLY A 128 -5.28 -8.79 14.01
N LYS A 129 -5.54 -8.36 15.24
CA LYS A 129 -6.11 -9.22 16.29
C LYS A 129 -7.64 -9.22 16.30
N GLN A 130 -8.27 -8.20 15.74
CA GLN A 130 -9.73 -8.02 15.75
C GLN A 130 -10.37 -8.66 14.53
N THR A 131 -11.51 -9.28 14.73
CA THR A 131 -12.40 -9.72 13.65
C THR A 131 -13.17 -8.54 13.06
N GLN A 132 -13.74 -8.72 11.87
CA GLN A 132 -14.58 -7.69 11.23
C GLN A 132 -15.76 -7.31 12.12
N ASP A 133 -16.43 -8.30 12.73
CA ASP A 133 -17.58 -8.07 13.60
C ASP A 133 -17.21 -7.26 14.85
N GLU A 134 -16.05 -7.53 15.44
CA GLU A 134 -15.54 -6.75 16.58
C GLU A 134 -15.25 -5.31 16.18
N MET A 135 -14.66 -5.10 14.99
CA MET A 135 -14.42 -3.75 14.46
C MET A 135 -15.72 -2.99 14.21
N ILE A 136 -16.72 -3.61 13.58
CA ILE A 136 -18.04 -3.00 13.36
C ILE A 136 -18.71 -2.63 14.70
N LYS A 137 -18.72 -3.54 15.67
CA LYS A 137 -19.28 -3.33 17.00
C LYS A 137 -18.55 -2.24 17.82
N SER A 138 -17.29 -1.95 17.48
CA SER A 138 -16.51 -0.89 18.16
C SER A 138 -16.84 0.53 17.70
N VAL A 139 -17.69 0.65 16.67
CA VAL A 139 -18.09 1.95 16.08
C VAL A 139 -19.53 2.24 16.44
N ASP A 140 -19.79 3.27 17.27
CA ASP A 140 -21.15 3.65 17.64
C ASP A 140 -21.95 4.20 16.45
N LYS A 141 -21.28 5.05 15.64
CA LYS A 141 -21.84 5.63 14.43
C LYS A 141 -20.77 5.80 13.36
N GLY A 142 -21.03 5.32 12.16
CA GLY A 142 -20.08 5.37 11.04
C GLY A 142 -20.60 4.63 9.83
N ILE A 143 -19.69 4.19 8.98
CA ILE A 143 -20.01 3.38 7.79
C ILE A 143 -19.13 2.13 7.72
N PHE A 144 -19.70 1.05 7.23
CA PHE A 144 -18.98 -0.13 6.77
C PHE A 144 -18.90 -0.08 5.23
N ALA A 145 -17.73 0.22 4.70
CA ALA A 145 -17.49 0.34 3.27
C ALA A 145 -17.04 -0.99 2.67
N VAL A 146 -17.82 -1.52 1.74
CA VAL A 146 -17.64 -2.87 1.17
C VAL A 146 -16.99 -2.83 -0.19
N SER A 147 -17.29 -1.82 -1.02
CA SER A 147 -16.78 -1.74 -2.37
C SER A 147 -16.48 -0.31 -2.82
N PHE A 148 -15.49 -0.18 -3.72
CA PHE A 148 -15.05 1.09 -4.29
C PHE A 148 -14.99 0.99 -5.82
N GLY A 149 -15.41 2.05 -6.52
CA GLY A 149 -15.38 2.15 -7.98
C GLY A 149 -14.06 2.62 -8.55
N GLY A 150 -13.17 3.12 -7.73
CA GLY A 150 -11.86 3.64 -8.11
C GLY A 150 -11.43 4.79 -7.21
N GLY A 151 -10.20 5.26 -7.41
CA GLY A 151 -9.63 6.35 -6.65
C GLY A 151 -8.37 6.90 -7.29
N GLN A 152 -7.81 7.90 -6.68
CA GLN A 152 -6.53 8.50 -7.08
C GLN A 152 -5.81 9.06 -5.85
N VAL A 153 -4.50 9.18 -5.97
CA VAL A 153 -3.65 9.76 -4.93
C VAL A 153 -2.77 10.87 -5.52
N ASP A 154 -2.59 11.92 -4.75
CA ASP A 154 -1.48 12.86 -4.91
C ASP A 154 -0.38 12.42 -3.94
N ILE A 155 0.62 11.73 -4.45
CA ILE A 155 1.72 11.17 -3.64
C ILE A 155 2.58 12.25 -2.98
N THR A 156 2.55 13.48 -3.49
CA THR A 156 3.35 14.59 -2.95
C THR A 156 2.73 15.14 -1.67
N SER A 157 1.41 15.33 -1.68
CA SER A 157 0.69 15.82 -0.50
C SER A 157 0.18 14.69 0.41
N GLY A 158 0.15 13.44 -0.08
CA GLY A 158 -0.45 12.30 0.60
C GLY A 158 -1.99 12.32 0.61
N LYS A 159 -2.63 13.22 -0.14
CA LYS A 159 -4.08 13.28 -0.25
C LYS A 159 -4.58 12.25 -1.25
N PHE A 160 -5.66 11.57 -0.91
CA PHE A 160 -6.30 10.60 -1.78
C PHE A 160 -7.82 10.77 -1.75
N VAL A 161 -8.48 10.30 -2.81
CA VAL A 161 -9.94 10.27 -2.92
C VAL A 161 -10.37 8.93 -3.53
N PHE A 162 -11.47 8.39 -3.03
CA PHE A 162 -12.10 7.18 -3.54
C PHE A 162 -13.60 7.36 -3.71
N ASN A 163 -14.15 6.73 -4.73
CA ASN A 163 -15.58 6.61 -4.92
C ASN A 163 -16.07 5.29 -4.30
N CYS A 164 -16.77 5.38 -3.17
CA CYS A 164 -17.40 4.22 -2.55
C CYS A 164 -18.69 3.88 -3.29
N THR A 165 -18.81 2.63 -3.76
CA THR A 165 -19.97 2.15 -4.52
C THR A 165 -20.93 1.32 -3.70
N GLU A 166 -20.48 0.79 -2.56
CA GLU A 166 -21.31 0.03 -1.62
C GLU A 166 -20.85 0.27 -0.19
N ALA A 167 -21.74 0.77 0.63
CA ALA A 167 -21.51 0.98 2.06
C ALA A 167 -22.80 0.80 2.85
N TYR A 168 -22.66 0.42 4.11
CA TYR A 168 -23.73 0.27 5.07
C TYR A 168 -23.52 1.20 6.26
N GLU A 169 -24.60 1.79 6.77
CA GLU A 169 -24.55 2.60 7.96
C GLU A 169 -24.34 1.70 9.19
N ILE A 170 -23.46 2.11 10.09
CA ILE A 170 -23.28 1.50 11.42
C ILE A 170 -23.98 2.39 12.42
N ILE A 171 -24.92 1.81 13.17
CA ILE A 171 -25.62 2.42 14.30
C ILE A 171 -25.70 1.34 15.38
N ASN A 172 -24.94 1.49 16.45
CA ASN A 172 -24.91 0.60 17.62
C ASN A 172 -25.44 1.32 18.84
#